data_f5e233b854c9883f7d2d2b5b2a6e5e27
#
_entry.id   f5e233b854c9883f7d2d2b5b2a6e5e27
#
_cell.length_a   1.000
_cell.length_b   1.000
_cell.length_c   1.000
_cell.angle_alpha   90.00
_cell.angle_beta   90.00
_cell.angle_gamma   90.00
#
_symmetry.space_group_name_H-M   'P 1'
#
loop_
_entity.id
_entity.type
_entity.pdbx_description
1 polymer ?
#
loop_
_entity_poly.entity_id
_entity_poly.type
_entity_poly.pdbx_seq_one_letter_code
_entity_poly.pdbx_strand_id
1 'polypeptide(L)'
;MVLVLLMLFSLSTACTFTETAFTRTANNAGSAFAAAEVTLTYAHEGRITYSYAASSFVNFQSELSGTDQTLAAQGAANTHTLQRLLALFSSAIQVIDAPCLSNMCNWRKQIEILNRARQAFLEAGSS
;
A
#
# COMPACT_ATOMS: atom_id res chain seq x y z
N MET A 1 38.27 22.91 14.93
CA MET A 1 36.91 23.48 14.80
C MET A 1 36.16 22.92 13.60
N VAL A 2 36.78 22.79 12.45
CA VAL A 2 36.11 22.27 11.24
C VAL A 2 35.75 20.77 11.36
N LEU A 3 36.55 19.97 12.08
CA LEU A 3 36.31 18.55 12.33
C LEU A 3 35.11 18.28 13.24
N VAL A 4 34.83 19.17 14.21
CA VAL A 4 33.70 19.07 15.13
C VAL A 4 32.39 19.41 14.44
N LEU A 5 32.42 20.36 13.49
CA LEU A 5 31.26 20.72 12.68
C LEU A 5 30.86 19.62 11.71
N LEU A 6 31.84 18.90 11.14
CA LEU A 6 31.61 17.75 10.26
C LEU A 6 31.00 16.54 10.99
N MET A 7 31.38 16.36 12.27
CA MET A 7 30.80 15.28 13.10
C MET A 7 29.36 15.56 13.51
N LEU A 8 28.97 16.83 13.70
CA LEU A 8 27.60 17.22 14.01
C LEU A 8 26.66 17.06 12.81
N PHE A 9 27.15 17.21 11.59
CA PHE A 9 26.37 16.99 10.37
C PHE A 9 26.08 15.53 10.10
N SER A 10 26.99 14.62 10.50
CA SER A 10 26.77 13.18 10.29
C SER A 10 25.76 12.58 11.27
N LEU A 11 25.56 13.18 12.44
CA LEU A 11 24.57 12.74 13.43
C LEU A 11 23.13 13.11 13.03
N SER A 12 22.93 14.22 12.30
CA SER A 12 21.60 14.63 11.86
C SER A 12 21.09 13.85 10.65
N THR A 13 22.00 13.27 9.83
CA THR A 13 21.60 12.40 8.73
C THR A 13 21.22 10.98 9.18
N ALA A 14 21.75 10.51 10.30
CA ALA A 14 21.40 9.19 10.85
C ALA A 14 19.97 9.13 11.40
N CYS A 15 19.40 10.26 11.87
CA CYS A 15 18.02 10.32 12.40
C CYS A 15 16.94 10.28 11.30
N THR A 16 17.26 10.58 10.03
CA THR A 16 16.30 10.60 8.93
C THR A 16 16.10 9.22 8.27
N PHE A 17 16.91 8.22 8.61
CA PHE A 17 16.87 6.88 8.01
C PHE A 17 16.38 5.79 8.97
N THR A 18 15.60 6.16 10.01
CA THR A 18 15.12 5.21 11.02
C THR A 18 13.78 4.55 10.67
N GLU A 19 13.31 4.69 9.42
CA GLU A 19 12.11 3.99 8.97
C GLU A 19 12.37 2.47 8.96
N THR A 20 11.56 1.72 9.72
CA THR A 20 11.68 0.27 9.78
C THR A 20 11.30 -0.37 8.44
N ALA A 21 11.84 -1.56 8.17
CA ALA A 21 11.47 -2.33 6.99
C ALA A 21 9.95 -2.58 6.94
N PHE A 22 9.34 -2.84 8.09
CA PHE A 22 7.90 -3.03 8.21
C PHE A 22 7.11 -1.79 7.79
N THR A 23 7.47 -0.60 8.29
CA THR A 23 6.76 0.65 7.95
C THR A 23 6.90 0.98 6.48
N ARG A 24 8.07 0.71 5.89
CA ARG A 24 8.30 0.91 4.45
C ARG A 24 7.42 -0.02 3.61
N THR A 25 7.35 -1.31 3.97
CA THR A 25 6.50 -2.29 3.28
C THR A 25 5.03 -1.89 3.40
N ALA A 26 4.59 -1.47 4.58
CA ALA A 26 3.22 -1.01 4.82
C ALA A 26 2.90 0.24 3.98
N ASN A 27 3.80 1.21 3.92
CA ASN A 27 3.63 2.40 3.09
C ASN A 27 3.53 2.07 1.60
N ASN A 28 4.37 1.17 1.12
CA ASN A 28 4.36 0.75 -0.28
C ASN A 28 3.03 0.06 -0.64
N ALA A 29 2.55 -0.82 0.23
CA ALA A 29 1.25 -1.47 0.05
C ALA A 29 0.10 -0.44 0.07
N GLY A 30 0.12 0.45 1.04
CA GLY A 30 -0.89 1.52 1.16
C GLY A 30 -0.94 2.41 -0.08
N SER A 31 0.21 2.75 -0.64
CA SER A 31 0.32 3.55 -1.87
C SER A 31 -0.23 2.79 -3.08
N ALA A 32 0.01 1.48 -3.17
CA ALA A 32 -0.54 0.65 -4.25
C ALA A 32 -2.07 0.56 -4.15
N PHE A 33 -2.62 0.39 -2.96
CA PHE A 33 -4.07 0.39 -2.75
C PHE A 33 -4.69 1.75 -3.07
N ALA A 34 -4.02 2.85 -2.73
CA ALA A 34 -4.46 4.20 -3.09
C ALA A 34 -4.50 4.38 -4.61
N ALA A 35 -3.48 3.94 -5.32
CA ALA A 35 -3.43 3.99 -6.78
C ALA A 35 -4.52 3.13 -7.40
N ALA A 36 -4.79 1.96 -6.86
CA ALA A 36 -5.85 1.06 -7.32
C ALA A 36 -7.24 1.70 -7.14
N GLU A 37 -7.48 2.33 -6.00
CA GLU A 37 -8.72 3.06 -5.70
C GLU A 37 -8.98 4.17 -6.72
N VAL A 38 -7.98 4.99 -7.01
CA VAL A 38 -8.06 6.08 -7.99
C VAL A 38 -8.28 5.52 -9.40
N THR A 39 -7.57 4.47 -9.77
CA THR A 39 -7.67 3.84 -11.09
C THR A 39 -9.08 3.30 -11.33
N LEU A 40 -9.63 2.60 -10.35
CA LEU A 40 -10.99 2.04 -10.45
C LEU A 40 -12.04 3.15 -10.55
N THR A 41 -11.90 4.20 -9.74
CA THR A 41 -12.79 5.36 -9.76
C THR A 41 -12.75 6.05 -11.13
N TYR A 42 -11.56 6.31 -11.67
CA TYR A 42 -11.40 6.97 -12.96
C TYR A 42 -11.95 6.13 -14.12
N ALA A 43 -11.81 4.81 -14.06
CA ALA A 43 -12.39 3.92 -15.06
C ALA A 43 -13.92 4.04 -15.10
N HIS A 44 -14.56 4.09 -13.93
CA HIS A 44 -16.01 4.22 -13.85
C HIS A 44 -16.52 5.64 -14.11
N GLU A 45 -15.68 6.64 -13.95
CA GLU A 45 -15.99 8.02 -14.34
C GLU A 45 -15.76 8.27 -15.84
N GLY A 46 -15.23 7.30 -16.58
CA GLY A 46 -14.93 7.46 -18.00
C GLY A 46 -13.68 8.29 -18.30
N ARG A 47 -12.83 8.52 -17.30
CA ARG A 47 -11.59 9.29 -17.47
C ARG A 47 -10.47 8.47 -18.07
N ILE A 48 -10.50 7.16 -17.85
CA ILE A 48 -9.58 6.20 -18.47
C ILE A 48 -10.39 5.02 -19.00
N THR A 49 -9.84 4.30 -19.96
CA THR A 49 -10.49 3.11 -20.51
C THR A 49 -10.42 1.95 -19.54
N TYR A 50 -11.35 1.01 -19.64
CA TYR A 50 -11.27 -0.24 -18.87
C TYR A 50 -10.02 -1.06 -19.26
N SER A 51 -9.60 -0.99 -20.52
CA SER A 51 -8.38 -1.67 -20.99
C SER A 51 -7.13 -1.11 -20.29
N TYR A 52 -7.02 0.21 -20.19
CA TYR A 52 -5.91 0.85 -19.46
C TYR A 52 -5.96 0.48 -17.97
N ALA A 53 -7.13 0.53 -17.38
CA ALA A 53 -7.31 0.15 -15.96
C ALA A 53 -6.89 -1.30 -15.73
N ALA A 54 -7.29 -2.22 -16.61
CA ALA A 54 -6.91 -3.63 -16.51
C ALA A 54 -5.39 -3.81 -16.50
N SER A 55 -4.68 -3.11 -17.37
CA SER A 55 -3.21 -3.13 -17.41
C SER A 55 -2.61 -2.58 -16.12
N SER A 56 -3.18 -1.51 -15.57
CA SER A 56 -2.73 -0.93 -14.30
C SER A 56 -2.90 -1.93 -13.15
N PHE A 57 -4.01 -2.65 -13.11
CA PHE A 57 -4.24 -3.66 -12.06
C PHE A 57 -3.27 -4.83 -12.14
N VAL A 58 -2.83 -5.21 -13.34
CA VAL A 58 -1.77 -6.21 -13.50
C VAL A 58 -0.46 -5.71 -12.85
N ASN A 59 -0.15 -4.44 -13.01
CA ASN A 59 1.02 -3.83 -12.36
C ASN A 59 0.87 -3.82 -10.83
N PHE A 60 -0.31 -3.52 -10.32
CA PHE A 60 -0.57 -3.56 -8.87
C PHE A 60 -0.44 -4.98 -8.32
N GLN A 61 -0.90 -6.00 -9.04
CA GLN A 61 -0.69 -7.41 -8.68
C GLN A 61 0.80 -7.70 -8.52
N SER A 62 1.59 -7.25 -9.47
CA SER A 62 3.04 -7.46 -9.45
C SER A 62 3.70 -6.77 -8.27
N GLU A 63 3.33 -5.52 -8.00
CA GLU A 63 3.86 -4.75 -6.87
C GLU A 63 3.50 -5.34 -5.51
N LEU A 64 2.31 -5.90 -5.39
CA LEU A 64 1.79 -6.44 -4.13
C LEU A 64 2.12 -7.92 -3.93
N SER A 65 2.68 -8.58 -4.92
CA SER A 65 3.05 -9.99 -4.84
C SER A 65 4.05 -10.24 -3.71
N GLY A 66 3.71 -11.14 -2.79
CA GLY A 66 4.57 -11.50 -1.68
C GLY A 66 4.59 -10.50 -0.51
N THR A 67 3.82 -9.40 -0.58
CA THR A 67 3.78 -8.39 0.49
C THR A 67 3.31 -8.97 1.82
N ASP A 68 2.32 -9.86 1.80
CA ASP A 68 1.78 -10.52 3.00
C ASP A 68 2.85 -11.37 3.69
N GLN A 69 3.63 -12.13 2.92
CA GLN A 69 4.73 -12.94 3.43
C GLN A 69 5.85 -12.05 4.00
N THR A 70 6.15 -10.96 3.32
CA THR A 70 7.16 -10.01 3.78
C THR A 70 6.75 -9.35 5.09
N LEU A 71 5.51 -8.92 5.22
CA LEU A 71 4.98 -8.34 6.45
C LEU A 71 5.03 -9.34 7.61
N ALA A 72 4.64 -10.58 7.35
CA ALA A 72 4.68 -11.63 8.36
C ALA A 72 6.11 -11.93 8.83
N ALA A 73 7.08 -11.93 7.89
CA ALA A 73 8.48 -12.18 8.19
C ALA A 73 9.14 -11.01 8.94
N GLN A 74 8.79 -9.77 8.60
CA GLN A 74 9.29 -8.58 9.28
C GLN A 74 8.74 -8.45 10.70
N GLY A 75 7.54 -8.97 10.93
CA GLY A 75 6.85 -8.91 12.20
C GLY A 75 6.44 -7.50 12.60
N ALA A 76 5.31 -7.39 13.25
CA ALA A 76 4.91 -6.18 13.95
C ALA A 76 5.15 -6.38 15.45
N ALA A 77 5.43 -5.29 16.17
CA ALA A 77 5.51 -5.33 17.62
C ALA A 77 4.21 -5.83 18.26
N ASN A 78 3.08 -5.68 17.55
CA ASN A 78 1.76 -6.09 17.98
C ASN A 78 1.18 -7.12 16.99
N THR A 79 1.02 -8.36 17.45
CA THR A 79 0.46 -9.46 16.66
C THR A 79 -0.97 -9.18 16.16
N HIS A 80 -1.76 -8.51 16.99
CA HIS A 80 -3.14 -8.14 16.64
C HIS A 80 -3.17 -7.16 15.45
N THR A 81 -2.30 -6.17 15.45
CA THR A 81 -2.15 -5.23 14.34
C THR A 81 -1.74 -5.95 13.05
N LEU A 82 -0.77 -6.86 13.15
CA LEU A 82 -0.33 -7.65 12.00
C LEU A 82 -1.46 -8.50 11.42
N GLN A 83 -2.21 -9.20 12.28
CA GLN A 83 -3.35 -10.02 11.84
C GLN A 83 -4.41 -9.18 11.14
N ARG A 84 -4.71 -7.98 11.65
CA ARG A 84 -5.66 -7.05 11.05
C ARG A 84 -5.19 -6.60 9.67
N LEU A 85 -3.92 -6.22 9.54
CA LEU A 85 -3.34 -5.81 8.26
C LEU A 85 -3.39 -6.95 7.24
N LEU A 86 -3.06 -8.17 7.64
CA LEU A 86 -3.10 -9.33 6.76
C LEU A 86 -4.54 -9.64 6.29
N ALA A 87 -5.53 -9.50 7.16
CA ALA A 87 -6.94 -9.68 6.80
C ALA A 87 -7.40 -8.63 5.79
N LEU A 88 -7.05 -7.36 6.01
CA LEU A 88 -7.36 -6.27 5.08
C LEU A 88 -6.63 -6.43 3.76
N PHE A 89 -5.38 -6.88 3.80
CA PHE A 89 -4.60 -7.20 2.60
C PHE A 89 -5.30 -8.28 1.77
N SER A 90 -5.71 -9.37 2.41
CA SER A 90 -6.40 -10.47 1.73
C SER A 90 -7.68 -10.00 1.01
N SER A 91 -8.48 -9.17 1.67
CA SER A 91 -9.69 -8.61 1.05
C SER A 91 -9.36 -7.69 -0.13
N ALA A 92 -8.36 -6.84 0.04
CA ALA A 92 -7.95 -5.89 -1.00
C ALA A 92 -7.31 -6.59 -2.20
N ILE A 93 -6.51 -7.63 -1.97
CA ILE A 93 -5.87 -8.37 -3.06
C ILE A 93 -6.90 -9.09 -3.94
N GLN A 94 -8.02 -9.51 -3.39
CA GLN A 94 -9.11 -10.08 -4.18
C GLN A 94 -9.65 -9.06 -5.18
N VAL A 95 -9.75 -7.79 -4.78
CA VAL A 95 -10.14 -6.69 -5.67
C VAL A 95 -9.08 -6.47 -6.76
N ILE A 96 -7.82 -6.46 -6.37
CA ILE A 96 -6.70 -6.29 -7.30
C ILE A 96 -6.67 -7.41 -8.34
N ASP A 97 -6.96 -8.64 -7.93
CA ASP A 97 -6.95 -9.81 -8.83
C ASP A 97 -8.18 -9.87 -9.74
N ALA A 98 -9.29 -9.29 -9.32
CA ALA A 98 -10.54 -9.29 -10.09
C ALA A 98 -11.26 -7.94 -9.97
N PRO A 99 -10.69 -6.85 -10.54
CA PRO A 99 -11.32 -5.54 -10.45
C PRO A 99 -12.61 -5.50 -11.25
N CYS A 100 -13.59 -4.78 -10.72
CA CYS A 100 -14.87 -4.58 -11.37
C CYS A 100 -14.74 -3.54 -12.50
N LEU A 101 -14.46 -4.00 -13.70
CA LEU A 101 -14.28 -3.16 -14.89
C LEU A 101 -15.49 -3.27 -15.84
N SER A 102 -16.70 -3.25 -15.27
CA SER A 102 -17.95 -3.25 -16.00
C SER A 102 -19.03 -2.61 -15.16
N ASN A 103 -20.22 -2.40 -15.73
CA ASN A 103 -21.38 -1.90 -15.00
C ASN A 103 -22.18 -3.02 -14.31
N MET A 104 -21.73 -4.28 -14.44
CA MET A 104 -22.45 -5.47 -13.98
C MET A 104 -22.08 -5.91 -12.57
N CYS A 105 -21.09 -5.30 -11.97
CA CYS A 105 -20.55 -5.65 -10.66
C CYS A 105 -20.54 -4.45 -9.72
N ASN A 106 -20.37 -4.70 -8.43
CA ASN A 106 -20.39 -3.64 -7.41
C ASN A 106 -19.01 -3.02 -7.22
N TRP A 107 -18.62 -2.11 -8.09
CA TRP A 107 -17.34 -1.44 -8.02
C TRP A 107 -17.22 -0.49 -6.83
N ARG A 108 -18.32 0.07 -6.34
CA ARG A 108 -18.33 0.95 -5.16
C ARG A 108 -17.94 0.20 -3.90
N LYS A 109 -18.39 -1.04 -3.77
CA LYS A 109 -17.96 -1.90 -2.67
C LYS A 109 -16.47 -2.21 -2.74
N GLN A 110 -15.95 -2.40 -3.94
CA GLN A 110 -14.50 -2.60 -4.15
C GLN A 110 -13.71 -1.36 -3.73
N ILE A 111 -14.19 -0.16 -4.05
CA ILE A 111 -13.58 1.10 -3.60
C ILE A 111 -13.51 1.15 -2.07
N GLU A 112 -14.57 0.76 -1.37
CA GLU A 112 -14.57 0.72 0.10
C GLU A 112 -13.52 -0.25 0.65
N ILE A 113 -13.40 -1.42 0.05
CA ILE A 113 -12.40 -2.43 0.45
C ILE A 113 -10.99 -1.88 0.28
N LEU A 114 -10.69 -1.28 -0.88
CA LEU A 114 -9.40 -0.66 -1.16
C LEU A 114 -9.12 0.51 -0.21
N ASN A 115 -10.12 1.31 0.07
CA ASN A 115 -10.00 2.45 0.97
C ASN A 115 -9.63 2.03 2.39
N ARG A 116 -10.29 1.00 2.93
CA ARG A 116 -9.98 0.46 4.26
C ARG A 116 -8.55 -0.07 4.34
N ALA A 117 -8.14 -0.81 3.32
CA ALA A 117 -6.77 -1.31 3.25
C ALA A 117 -5.77 -0.15 3.15
N ARG A 118 -6.01 0.81 2.28
CA ARG A 118 -5.17 1.99 2.14
C ARG A 118 -4.99 2.71 3.47
N GLN A 119 -6.09 3.01 4.16
CA GLN A 119 -6.03 3.73 5.44
C GLN A 119 -5.22 2.97 6.49
N ALA A 120 -5.47 1.67 6.63
CA ALA A 120 -4.79 0.86 7.63
C ALA A 120 -3.28 0.73 7.34
N PHE A 121 -2.92 0.52 6.07
CA PHE A 121 -1.52 0.37 5.68
C PHE A 121 -0.74 1.67 5.75
N LEU A 122 -1.33 2.80 5.34
CA LEU A 122 -0.69 4.11 5.45
C LEU A 122 -0.55 4.53 6.92
N GLU A 123 -1.51 4.22 7.77
CA GLU A 123 -1.44 4.46 9.21
C GLU A 123 -0.31 3.63 9.84
N ALA A 124 -0.21 2.35 9.50
CA ALA A 124 0.87 1.48 9.95
C ALA A 124 2.24 1.95 9.46
N GLY A 125 2.30 2.52 8.26
CA GLY A 125 3.52 3.07 7.69
C GLY A 125 3.94 4.42 8.25
N SER A 126 3.07 5.12 8.97
CA SER A 126 3.37 6.43 9.57
C SER A 126 3.72 6.35 11.05
N SER A 127 3.59 5.19 11.66
CA SER A 127 3.97 4.96 13.07
C SER A 127 5.40 4.38 13.20
#